data_a808ac082a4e1478f716eb64f2f6783d
#
_entry.id   a808ac082a4e1478f716eb64f2f6783d
#
_cell.length_a   1.000
_cell.length_b   1.000
_cell.length_c   1.000
_cell.angle_alpha   90.00
_cell.angle_beta   90.00
_cell.angle_gamma   90.00
#
_symmetry.space_group_name_H-M   'P 1'
#
loop_
_entity.id
_entity.type
_entity.pdbx_description
1 polymer ?
#
loop_
_entity_poly.entity_id
_entity_poly.type
_entity_poly.pdbx_seq_one_letter_code
_entity_poly.pdbx_strand_id
1 'polypeptide(L)'
;ILQRVRIHVLPLINPVGMLNGTRANGRGVDLMRNAPIDSQEKTILLAGGHRISSYLPWYRGKAGELMQPEAIALCNFIAQEVLPAPFSLVLDCHSGFGFRNQIWFPYARSRLEPIKHLKEVYYLRKLFMQTYPHQDYLFEPQSQHYLTHGDLWDFLYSQSLESRNVFLPLTLEMGSWRWIRKNPLQLRQLLGLYHPIKPHRLNRVLRSHLILMEFLLHATLSYENWLNKSDAQELEQQALAMWYP
;
A
#
# COMPACT_ATOMS: atom_id res chain seq x y z
N ILE A 1 8.13 -13.12 20.74
CA ILE A 1 7.63 -12.22 19.70
C ILE A 1 6.18 -11.85 20.02
N LEU A 2 5.23 -12.78 20.01
CA LEU A 2 3.79 -12.52 20.15
C LEU A 2 3.36 -11.92 21.51
N GLN A 3 4.20 -11.91 22.51
CA GLN A 3 3.93 -11.20 23.78
C GLN A 3 4.17 -9.69 23.69
N ARG A 4 4.91 -9.24 22.67
CA ARG A 4 5.33 -7.84 22.48
C ARG A 4 4.74 -7.17 21.24
N VAL A 5 4.21 -7.94 20.32
CA VAL A 5 3.60 -7.45 19.06
C VAL A 5 2.23 -8.08 18.88
N ARG A 6 1.25 -7.24 18.53
CA ARG A 6 -0.06 -7.68 18.09
C ARG A 6 -0.04 -7.77 16.57
N ILE A 7 -0.41 -8.93 16.02
CA ILE A 7 -0.50 -9.16 14.58
C ILE A 7 -1.96 -9.30 14.19
N HIS A 8 -2.40 -8.46 13.28
CA HIS A 8 -3.71 -8.54 12.66
C HIS A 8 -3.56 -9.03 11.22
N VAL A 9 -4.39 -9.97 10.82
CA VAL A 9 -4.43 -10.49 9.44
C VAL A 9 -5.85 -10.35 8.92
N LEU A 10 -6.01 -9.56 7.87
CA LEU A 10 -7.27 -9.37 7.16
C LEU A 10 -7.15 -10.03 5.77
N PRO A 11 -7.48 -11.32 5.66
CA PRO A 11 -7.21 -12.09 4.45
C PRO A 11 -8.12 -11.69 3.28
N LEU A 12 -9.24 -11.05 3.54
CA LEU A 12 -10.23 -10.73 2.52
C LEU A 12 -11.10 -9.53 2.96
N ILE A 13 -10.97 -8.42 2.23
CA ILE A 13 -11.76 -7.20 2.48
C ILE A 13 -12.92 -7.07 1.51
N ASN A 14 -12.76 -7.55 0.28
CA ASN A 14 -13.78 -7.51 -0.77
C ASN A 14 -14.27 -8.92 -1.17
N PRO A 15 -15.16 -9.54 -0.37
CA PRO A 15 -15.61 -10.91 -0.63
C PRO A 15 -16.39 -11.05 -1.95
N VAL A 16 -17.19 -10.04 -2.30
CA VAL A 16 -17.98 -10.08 -3.54
C VAL A 16 -17.08 -9.92 -4.76
N GLY A 17 -16.10 -9.01 -4.71
CA GLY A 17 -15.11 -8.87 -5.77
C GLY A 17 -14.29 -10.15 -5.96
N MET A 18 -13.88 -10.78 -4.85
CA MET A 18 -13.15 -12.05 -4.91
C MET A 18 -13.99 -13.15 -5.55
N LEU A 19 -15.27 -13.29 -5.18
CA LEU A 19 -16.17 -14.29 -5.73
C LEU A 19 -16.40 -14.08 -7.25
N ASN A 20 -16.55 -12.84 -7.65
CA ASN A 20 -16.84 -12.47 -9.06
C ASN A 20 -15.57 -12.30 -9.91
N GLY A 21 -14.37 -12.41 -9.33
CA GLY A 21 -13.10 -12.14 -10.02
C GLY A 21 -12.98 -10.70 -10.50
N THR A 22 -13.55 -9.74 -9.76
CA THR A 22 -13.51 -8.30 -10.07
C THR A 22 -12.70 -7.53 -9.04
N ARG A 23 -12.10 -6.40 -9.44
CA ARG A 23 -11.44 -5.47 -8.54
C ARG A 23 -12.44 -4.71 -7.66
N ALA A 24 -13.57 -4.34 -8.25
CA ALA A 24 -14.62 -3.59 -7.57
C ALA A 24 -15.46 -4.49 -6.63
N ASN A 25 -16.11 -3.87 -5.66
CA ASN A 25 -17.08 -4.55 -4.80
C ASN A 25 -18.41 -4.82 -5.52
N GLY A 26 -19.41 -5.37 -4.83
CA GLY A 26 -20.72 -5.72 -5.40
C GLY A 26 -21.53 -4.54 -5.97
N ARG A 27 -21.12 -3.29 -5.68
CA ARG A 27 -21.70 -2.06 -6.25
C ARG A 27 -20.88 -1.45 -7.37
N GLY A 28 -19.83 -2.14 -7.82
CA GLY A 28 -18.93 -1.67 -8.87
C GLY A 28 -17.93 -0.62 -8.38
N VAL A 29 -17.76 -0.45 -7.06
CA VAL A 29 -16.86 0.56 -6.47
C VAL A 29 -15.49 -0.06 -6.16
N ASP A 30 -14.43 0.62 -6.57
CA ASP A 30 -13.06 0.30 -6.18
C ASP A 30 -12.78 0.84 -4.78
N LEU A 31 -12.58 -0.06 -3.81
CA LEU A 31 -12.39 0.31 -2.41
C LEU A 31 -11.15 1.16 -2.18
N MET A 32 -10.09 0.96 -2.98
CA MET A 32 -8.86 1.77 -2.92
C MET A 32 -9.00 3.17 -3.56
N ARG A 33 -10.19 3.52 -4.04
CA ARG A 33 -10.52 4.84 -4.62
C ARG A 33 -11.71 5.48 -3.92
N ASN A 34 -12.20 4.89 -2.84
CA ASN A 34 -13.48 5.24 -2.24
C ASN A 34 -13.37 6.16 -1.01
N ALA A 35 -12.17 6.41 -0.48
CA ALA A 35 -11.98 7.30 0.65
C ALA A 35 -12.32 8.78 0.30
N PRO A 36 -12.78 9.58 1.28
CA PRO A 36 -13.17 10.97 1.08
C PRO A 36 -11.96 11.92 1.05
N ILE A 37 -11.00 11.60 0.21
CA ILE A 37 -9.80 12.40 -0.03
C ILE A 37 -9.57 12.55 -1.53
N ASP A 38 -9.23 13.72 -1.99
CA ASP A 38 -8.97 13.97 -3.40
C ASP A 38 -7.49 14.23 -3.68
N SER A 39 -7.06 13.90 -4.89
CA SER A 39 -5.75 14.29 -5.38
C SER A 39 -5.66 15.81 -5.46
N GLN A 40 -4.51 16.34 -5.06
CA GLN A 40 -4.20 17.78 -5.15
C GLN A 40 -3.84 18.21 -6.57
N GLU A 41 -3.44 17.27 -7.41
CA GLU A 41 -3.01 17.51 -8.79
C GLU A 41 -3.82 16.62 -9.75
N LYS A 42 -3.68 16.89 -11.06
CA LYS A 42 -4.41 16.17 -12.11
C LYS A 42 -4.01 14.70 -12.12
N THR A 43 -5.00 13.82 -12.03
CA THR A 43 -4.83 12.36 -12.10
C THR A 43 -4.89 11.82 -13.52
N ILE A 44 -4.43 10.59 -13.70
CA ILE A 44 -4.63 9.83 -14.94
C ILE A 44 -6.12 9.50 -15.09
N LEU A 45 -6.64 9.69 -16.31
CA LEU A 45 -8.03 9.36 -16.61
C LEU A 45 -8.34 7.89 -16.28
N LEU A 46 -9.45 7.63 -15.64
CA LEU A 46 -9.92 6.36 -15.07
C LEU A 46 -9.02 5.84 -13.93
N ALA A 47 -7.77 5.46 -14.19
CA ALA A 47 -6.91 4.77 -13.21
C ALA A 47 -6.64 5.59 -11.94
N GLY A 48 -6.66 6.90 -12.02
CA GLY A 48 -6.58 7.80 -10.87
C GLY A 48 -7.84 7.84 -10.00
N GLY A 49 -8.88 7.12 -10.36
CA GLY A 49 -10.19 7.13 -9.68
C GLY A 49 -11.16 8.14 -10.30
N HIS A 50 -12.32 7.66 -10.71
CA HIS A 50 -13.33 8.47 -11.41
C HIS A 50 -14.74 8.22 -10.87
N ARG A 51 -15.69 9.10 -11.27
CA ARG A 51 -17.12 9.01 -10.90
C ARG A 51 -18.05 8.90 -12.14
N ILE A 52 -17.52 8.38 -13.27
CA ILE A 52 -18.24 8.32 -14.55
C ILE A 52 -19.28 7.20 -14.52
N SER A 53 -18.85 5.96 -14.23
CA SER A 53 -19.72 4.79 -14.26
C SER A 53 -19.17 3.64 -13.44
N SER A 54 -20.02 2.90 -12.71
CA SER A 54 -19.68 1.69 -11.98
C SER A 54 -19.31 0.49 -12.86
N TYR A 55 -19.54 0.58 -14.16
CA TYR A 55 -19.12 -0.45 -15.13
C TYR A 55 -17.66 -0.27 -15.60
N LEU A 56 -17.06 0.87 -15.28
CA LEU A 56 -15.66 1.14 -15.61
C LEU A 56 -14.76 0.85 -14.40
N PRO A 57 -13.55 0.31 -14.60
CA PRO A 57 -12.62 0.04 -13.51
C PRO A 57 -12.20 1.34 -12.81
N TRP A 58 -11.86 1.24 -11.53
CA TRP A 58 -11.47 2.36 -10.65
C TRP A 58 -12.58 3.39 -10.34
N TYR A 59 -13.85 2.97 -10.43
CA TYR A 59 -14.97 3.82 -10.04
C TYR A 59 -14.99 4.07 -8.52
N ARG A 60 -15.11 5.31 -8.12
CA ARG A 60 -15.05 5.77 -6.71
C ARG A 60 -16.37 5.79 -5.96
N GLY A 61 -17.48 5.45 -6.61
CA GLY A 61 -18.83 5.74 -6.12
C GLY A 61 -19.34 7.11 -6.58
N LYS A 62 -20.59 7.44 -6.30
CA LYS A 62 -21.17 8.74 -6.66
C LYS A 62 -20.63 9.85 -5.75
N ALA A 63 -20.67 11.08 -6.26
CA ALA A 63 -20.33 12.24 -5.47
C ALA A 63 -21.35 12.41 -4.31
N GLY A 64 -20.84 12.71 -3.11
CA GLY A 64 -21.67 12.90 -1.92
C GLY A 64 -22.16 11.61 -1.24
N GLU A 65 -21.91 10.42 -1.83
CA GLU A 65 -22.19 9.15 -1.13
C GLU A 65 -21.10 8.85 -0.08
N LEU A 66 -21.52 8.16 0.98
CA LEU A 66 -20.60 7.61 1.97
C LEU A 66 -19.68 6.56 1.35
N MET A 67 -18.56 6.29 2.01
CA MET A 67 -17.70 5.17 1.69
C MET A 67 -18.50 3.84 1.70
N GLN A 68 -18.01 2.87 0.94
CA GLN A 68 -18.60 1.54 0.94
C GLN A 68 -18.44 0.85 2.31
N PRO A 69 -19.37 -0.03 2.69
CA PRO A 69 -19.35 -0.68 4.00
C PRO A 69 -18.03 -1.40 4.30
N GLU A 70 -17.42 -2.02 3.29
CA GLU A 70 -16.14 -2.72 3.41
C GLU A 70 -15.00 -1.74 3.78
N ALA A 71 -14.97 -0.59 3.11
CA ALA A 71 -13.99 0.45 3.38
C ALA A 71 -14.21 1.10 4.75
N ILE A 72 -15.47 1.35 5.14
CA ILE A 72 -15.82 1.86 6.49
C ILE A 72 -15.39 0.86 7.56
N ALA A 73 -15.67 -0.43 7.36
CA ALA A 73 -15.30 -1.47 8.31
C ALA A 73 -13.77 -1.55 8.50
N LEU A 74 -13.01 -1.45 7.41
CA LEU A 74 -11.55 -1.41 7.49
C LEU A 74 -11.06 -0.15 8.21
N CYS A 75 -11.58 1.03 7.87
CA CYS A 75 -11.20 2.27 8.54
C CYS A 75 -11.49 2.23 10.05
N ASN A 76 -12.66 1.75 10.44
CA ASN A 76 -13.03 1.61 11.85
C ASN A 76 -12.10 0.62 12.57
N PHE A 77 -11.79 -0.51 11.94
CA PHE A 77 -10.86 -1.48 12.51
C PHE A 77 -9.47 -0.86 12.71
N ILE A 78 -8.92 -0.17 11.69
CA ILE A 78 -7.61 0.49 11.81
C ILE A 78 -7.64 1.55 12.90
N ALA A 79 -8.69 2.38 12.96
CA ALA A 79 -8.82 3.43 13.97
C ALA A 79 -8.88 2.88 15.40
N GLN A 80 -9.55 1.76 15.61
CA GLN A 80 -9.80 1.19 16.94
C GLN A 80 -8.67 0.25 17.41
N GLU A 81 -8.08 -0.53 16.50
CA GLU A 81 -7.16 -1.61 16.86
C GLU A 81 -5.69 -1.32 16.51
N VAL A 82 -5.45 -0.43 15.53
CA VAL A 82 -4.10 -0.22 15.00
C VAL A 82 -3.53 1.15 15.43
N LEU A 83 -4.27 2.24 15.19
CA LEU A 83 -3.79 3.59 15.48
C LEU A 83 -3.54 3.91 16.97
N PRO A 84 -4.16 3.25 17.96
CA PRO A 84 -3.85 3.49 19.37
C PRO A 84 -2.46 3.02 19.80
N ALA A 85 -1.80 2.13 19.03
CA ALA A 85 -0.46 1.65 19.36
C ALA A 85 0.60 2.76 19.12
N PRO A 86 1.66 2.85 19.95
CA PRO A 86 2.71 3.85 19.78
C PRO A 86 3.40 3.79 18.41
N PHE A 87 3.54 2.59 17.86
CA PHE A 87 4.02 2.33 16.52
C PHE A 87 3.15 1.27 15.85
N SER A 88 2.76 1.50 14.62
CA SER A 88 2.00 0.58 13.79
C SER A 88 2.54 0.55 12.38
N LEU A 89 2.62 -0.65 11.81
CA LEU A 89 3.01 -0.89 10.44
C LEU A 89 1.93 -1.75 9.76
N VAL A 90 1.47 -1.33 8.60
CA VAL A 90 0.57 -2.10 7.75
C VAL A 90 1.30 -2.50 6.49
N LEU A 91 1.06 -3.72 6.02
CA LEU A 91 1.47 -4.20 4.71
C LEU A 91 0.23 -4.63 3.93
N ASP A 92 -0.18 -3.80 2.99
CA ASP A 92 -1.24 -4.13 2.04
C ASP A 92 -0.65 -4.83 0.82
N CYS A 93 -1.09 -6.05 0.53
CA CYS A 93 -0.50 -6.91 -0.49
C CYS A 93 -1.27 -6.81 -1.80
N HIS A 94 -0.69 -6.11 -2.77
CA HIS A 94 -1.24 -5.93 -4.11
C HIS A 94 -0.50 -6.72 -5.17
N SER A 95 -1.21 -7.09 -6.22
CA SER A 95 -0.66 -7.63 -7.46
C SER A 95 -1.34 -6.96 -8.65
N GLY A 96 -0.63 -6.84 -9.79
CA GLY A 96 -1.20 -6.22 -10.99
C GLY A 96 -0.43 -5.03 -11.51
N PHE A 97 0.65 -4.64 -10.87
CA PHE A 97 1.49 -3.53 -11.31
C PHE A 97 2.96 -3.92 -11.42
N GLY A 98 3.64 -3.33 -12.42
CA GLY A 98 5.09 -3.28 -12.56
C GLY A 98 5.82 -4.58 -12.86
N PHE A 99 7.10 -4.44 -13.22
CA PHE A 99 8.03 -5.53 -13.48
C PHE A 99 8.92 -5.87 -12.29
N ARG A 100 8.99 -4.99 -11.28
CA ARG A 100 9.76 -5.14 -10.05
C ARG A 100 8.83 -5.22 -8.86
N ASN A 101 9.30 -5.79 -7.75
CA ASN A 101 8.60 -5.69 -6.48
C ASN A 101 8.82 -4.28 -5.94
N GLN A 102 7.73 -3.64 -5.52
CA GLN A 102 7.76 -2.26 -5.03
C GLN A 102 7.08 -2.20 -3.67
N ILE A 103 7.58 -1.32 -2.83
CA ILE A 103 6.94 -0.94 -1.58
C ILE A 103 6.55 0.52 -1.72
N TRP A 104 5.26 0.75 -1.89
CA TRP A 104 4.71 2.09 -1.92
C TRP A 104 4.31 2.55 -0.54
N PHE A 105 4.37 3.84 -0.35
CA PHE A 105 3.87 4.51 0.85
C PHE A 105 3.13 5.80 0.45
N PRO A 106 2.32 6.42 1.32
CA PRO A 106 1.66 7.69 1.02
C PRO A 106 2.67 8.81 0.70
N TYR A 107 2.31 9.88 -0.01
CA TYR A 107 0.95 10.08 -0.51
C TYR A 107 0.79 9.61 -1.94
N ALA A 108 -0.41 9.09 -2.25
CA ALA A 108 -0.86 8.86 -3.61
C ALA A 108 -1.55 10.10 -4.22
N ARG A 109 -1.98 11.04 -3.39
CA ARG A 109 -2.73 12.25 -3.74
C ARG A 109 -1.85 13.42 -4.19
N SER A 110 -0.57 13.44 -3.86
CA SER A 110 0.33 14.55 -4.19
C SER A 110 1.75 14.09 -4.47
N ARG A 111 2.38 14.73 -5.47
CA ARG A 111 3.81 14.58 -5.76
C ARG A 111 4.68 15.57 -5.01
N LEU A 112 4.07 16.60 -4.46
CA LEU A 112 4.78 17.74 -3.86
C LEU A 112 4.80 17.67 -2.33
N GLU A 113 3.88 16.94 -1.75
CA GLU A 113 3.72 16.84 -0.30
C GLU A 113 4.34 15.54 0.22
N PRO A 114 5.49 15.59 0.92
CA PRO A 114 6.04 14.42 1.59
C PRO A 114 5.21 14.07 2.83
N ILE A 115 5.20 12.79 3.19
CA ILE A 115 4.60 12.37 4.46
C ILE A 115 5.45 12.86 5.66
N LYS A 116 4.82 13.11 6.79
CA LYS A 116 5.48 13.52 8.03
C LYS A 116 6.55 12.52 8.51
N HIS A 117 6.31 11.22 8.29
CA HIS A 117 7.20 10.13 8.69
C HIS A 117 8.11 9.66 7.55
N LEU A 118 8.54 10.58 6.67
CA LEU A 118 9.37 10.27 5.52
C LEU A 118 10.72 9.66 5.90
N LYS A 119 11.37 10.23 6.91
CA LYS A 119 12.66 9.74 7.44
C LYS A 119 12.55 8.34 8.05
N GLU A 120 11.41 8.02 8.68
CA GLU A 120 11.14 6.69 9.24
C GLU A 120 11.04 5.65 8.14
N VAL A 121 10.34 5.95 7.06
CA VAL A 121 10.27 5.06 5.87
C VAL A 121 11.65 4.93 5.21
N TYR A 122 12.40 6.03 5.10
CA TYR A 122 13.75 6.01 4.54
C TYR A 122 14.68 5.13 5.37
N TYR A 123 14.63 5.28 6.69
CA TYR A 123 15.46 4.49 7.58
C TYR A 123 15.07 3.01 7.59
N LEU A 124 13.77 2.71 7.58
CA LEU A 124 13.26 1.33 7.43
C LEU A 124 13.79 0.68 6.14
N ARG A 125 13.74 1.42 5.01
CA ARG A 125 14.35 0.99 3.74
C ARG A 125 15.84 0.72 3.90
N LYS A 126 16.59 1.64 4.54
CA LYS A 126 18.05 1.50 4.75
C LYS A 126 18.37 0.24 5.55
N LEU A 127 17.64 0.00 6.63
CA LEU A 127 17.77 -1.22 7.45
C LEU A 127 17.48 -2.49 6.63
N PHE A 128 16.40 -2.47 5.82
CA PHE A 128 16.06 -3.60 4.98
C PHE A 128 17.17 -3.92 3.98
N MET A 129 17.67 -2.92 3.27
CA MET A 129 18.73 -3.09 2.26
C MET A 129 20.07 -3.52 2.87
N GLN A 130 20.36 -3.10 4.10
CA GLN A 130 21.55 -3.56 4.83
C GLN A 130 21.42 -5.00 5.31
N THR A 131 20.23 -5.40 5.75
CA THR A 131 19.98 -6.76 6.26
C THR A 131 19.87 -7.78 5.12
N TYR A 132 19.24 -7.38 4.02
CA TYR A 132 18.96 -8.25 2.87
C TYR A 132 19.41 -7.60 1.54
N PRO A 133 20.72 -7.43 1.30
CA PRO A 133 21.26 -6.70 0.15
C PRO A 133 20.93 -7.35 -1.20
N HIS A 134 20.53 -8.62 -1.22
CA HIS A 134 20.14 -9.33 -2.43
C HIS A 134 18.64 -9.25 -2.76
N GLN A 135 17.84 -8.59 -1.90
CA GLN A 135 16.42 -8.37 -2.14
C GLN A 135 16.22 -7.12 -2.97
N ASP A 136 15.52 -7.27 -4.10
CA ASP A 136 15.29 -6.18 -5.05
C ASP A 136 13.88 -5.59 -4.87
N TYR A 137 13.72 -4.73 -3.83
CA TYR A 137 12.52 -3.94 -3.64
C TYR A 137 12.81 -2.47 -3.89
N LEU A 138 11.92 -1.83 -4.63
CA LEU A 138 11.95 -0.39 -4.84
C LEU A 138 10.98 0.27 -3.86
N PHE A 139 11.49 1.14 -2.98
CA PHE A 139 10.68 1.91 -2.03
C PHE A 139 10.45 3.29 -2.59
N GLU A 140 9.20 3.68 -2.80
CA GLU A 140 8.82 4.97 -3.40
C GLU A 140 7.46 5.45 -2.91
N PRO A 141 7.22 6.78 -2.87
CA PRO A 141 5.87 7.29 -2.75
C PRO A 141 5.03 6.81 -3.93
N GLN A 142 3.79 6.41 -3.70
CA GLN A 142 2.91 5.95 -4.78
C GLN A 142 2.73 7.03 -5.86
N SER A 143 2.74 8.31 -5.48
CA SER A 143 2.60 9.45 -6.40
C SER A 143 3.67 9.52 -7.48
N GLN A 144 4.85 8.89 -7.29
CA GLN A 144 5.89 8.83 -8.31
C GLN A 144 5.44 8.05 -9.57
N HIS A 145 4.51 7.11 -9.40
CA HIS A 145 3.96 6.34 -10.51
C HIS A 145 2.72 6.99 -11.09
N TYR A 146 1.73 7.23 -10.26
CA TYR A 146 0.49 7.92 -10.65
C TYR A 146 -0.27 8.45 -9.44
N LEU A 147 -0.95 9.56 -9.65
CA LEU A 147 -1.79 10.19 -8.63
C LEU A 147 -3.17 9.53 -8.57
N THR A 148 -3.73 9.46 -7.38
CA THR A 148 -5.06 8.89 -7.17
C THR A 148 -5.95 9.77 -6.32
N HIS A 149 -7.23 9.76 -6.64
CA HIS A 149 -8.28 10.19 -5.73
C HIS A 149 -8.71 9.03 -4.85
N GLY A 150 -9.15 9.32 -3.65
CA GLY A 150 -9.82 8.37 -2.76
C GLY A 150 -8.93 7.26 -2.25
N ASP A 151 -7.62 7.47 -2.21
CA ASP A 151 -6.71 6.47 -1.67
C ASP A 151 -6.97 6.23 -0.18
N LEU A 152 -7.14 4.96 0.18
CA LEU A 152 -7.53 4.56 1.52
C LEU A 152 -6.39 4.77 2.52
N TRP A 153 -5.15 4.51 2.11
CA TRP A 153 -3.99 4.68 2.99
C TRP A 153 -3.61 6.13 3.18
N ASP A 154 -3.79 6.99 2.17
CA ASP A 154 -3.65 8.44 2.33
C ASP A 154 -4.64 8.98 3.36
N PHE A 155 -5.91 8.53 3.28
CA PHE A 155 -6.96 8.94 4.21
C PHE A 155 -6.65 8.50 5.64
N LEU A 156 -6.33 7.24 5.86
CA LEU A 156 -5.99 6.69 7.17
C LEU A 156 -4.70 7.29 7.74
N TYR A 157 -3.71 7.51 6.89
CA TYR A 157 -2.47 8.18 7.28
C TYR A 157 -2.75 9.61 7.74
N SER A 158 -3.59 10.36 7.01
CA SER A 158 -3.96 11.72 7.41
C SER A 158 -4.67 11.75 8.76
N GLN A 159 -5.56 10.79 9.03
CA GLN A 159 -6.21 10.65 10.34
C GLN A 159 -5.21 10.31 11.45
N SER A 160 -4.21 9.48 11.17
CA SER A 160 -3.20 9.09 12.17
C SER A 160 -2.37 10.27 12.69
N LEU A 161 -2.27 11.35 11.91
CA LEU A 161 -1.50 12.54 12.27
C LEU A 161 -2.13 13.37 13.41
N GLU A 162 -3.38 13.10 13.77
CA GLU A 162 -4.04 13.69 14.93
C GLU A 162 -3.46 13.17 16.26
N SER A 163 -2.75 12.06 16.21
CA SER A 163 -2.05 11.48 17.37
C SER A 163 -0.53 11.70 17.30
N ARG A 164 0.16 11.34 18.39
CA ARG A 164 1.63 11.31 18.41
C ARG A 164 2.21 9.96 17.98
N ASN A 165 1.36 8.99 17.75
CA ASN A 165 1.75 7.64 17.36
C ASN A 165 2.26 7.63 15.91
N VAL A 166 3.16 6.71 15.62
CA VAL A 166 3.70 6.54 14.27
C VAL A 166 2.96 5.42 13.57
N PHE A 167 2.33 5.76 12.45
CA PHE A 167 1.62 4.83 11.59
C PHE A 167 2.27 4.80 10.20
N LEU A 168 2.76 3.64 9.77
CA LEU A 168 3.41 3.45 8.47
C LEU A 168 2.60 2.48 7.61
N PRO A 169 1.66 2.95 6.79
CA PRO A 169 1.00 2.12 5.81
C PRO A 169 1.91 1.92 4.59
N LEU A 170 2.22 0.68 4.30
CA LEU A 170 3.01 0.25 3.16
C LEU A 170 2.15 -0.61 2.24
N THR A 171 2.30 -0.43 0.92
CA THR A 171 1.67 -1.26 -0.09
C THR A 171 2.74 -2.03 -0.84
N LEU A 172 2.66 -3.36 -0.79
CA LEU A 172 3.51 -4.25 -1.57
C LEU A 172 2.91 -4.46 -2.96
N GLU A 173 3.55 -3.96 -4.00
CA GLU A 173 3.25 -4.29 -5.39
C GLU A 173 4.16 -5.43 -5.88
N MET A 174 3.54 -6.58 -6.10
CA MET A 174 4.25 -7.80 -6.51
C MET A 174 4.47 -7.83 -8.02
N GLY A 175 5.48 -7.20 -8.56
CA GLY A 175 5.88 -7.12 -9.98
C GLY A 175 5.28 -8.15 -10.96
N SER A 176 3.96 -8.17 -11.09
CA SER A 176 3.20 -9.21 -11.81
C SER A 176 3.32 -9.14 -13.34
N TRP A 177 3.71 -7.99 -13.91
CA TRP A 177 3.90 -7.84 -15.36
C TRP A 177 5.04 -8.73 -15.91
N ARG A 178 5.92 -9.25 -15.06
CA ARG A 178 6.89 -10.30 -15.43
C ARG A 178 6.18 -11.55 -15.98
N TRP A 179 4.96 -11.83 -15.54
CA TRP A 179 4.19 -12.99 -16.00
C TRP A 179 3.64 -12.79 -17.40
N ILE A 180 3.22 -11.56 -17.71
CA ILE A 180 2.76 -11.16 -19.05
C ILE A 180 3.90 -11.26 -20.05
N ARG A 181 5.08 -10.77 -19.70
CA ARG A 181 6.27 -10.85 -20.56
C ARG A 181 6.61 -12.28 -20.93
N LYS A 182 6.35 -13.24 -20.03
CA LYS A 182 6.60 -14.67 -20.28
C LYS A 182 5.49 -15.34 -21.11
N ASN A 183 4.27 -14.84 -21.02
CA ASN A 183 3.12 -15.36 -21.76
C ASN A 183 2.11 -14.23 -22.06
N PRO A 184 2.22 -13.54 -23.21
CA PRO A 184 1.34 -12.45 -23.59
C PRO A 184 -0.14 -12.81 -23.70
N LEU A 185 -0.47 -14.10 -23.93
CA LEU A 185 -1.86 -14.57 -23.99
C LEU A 185 -2.61 -14.37 -22.67
N GLN A 186 -1.88 -14.17 -21.56
CA GLN A 186 -2.47 -13.85 -20.25
C GLN A 186 -3.16 -12.48 -20.20
N LEU A 187 -2.85 -11.56 -21.11
CA LEU A 187 -3.60 -10.31 -21.28
C LEU A 187 -5.10 -10.53 -21.55
N ARG A 188 -5.45 -11.70 -22.08
CA ARG A 188 -6.85 -12.08 -22.34
C ARG A 188 -7.57 -12.65 -21.11
N GLN A 189 -6.84 -12.94 -20.04
CA GLN A 189 -7.37 -13.50 -18.79
C GLN A 189 -7.03 -12.55 -17.64
N LEU A 190 -7.99 -11.72 -17.24
CA LEU A 190 -7.81 -10.76 -16.14
C LEU A 190 -7.21 -11.41 -14.88
N LEU A 191 -7.68 -12.61 -14.51
CA LEU A 191 -7.14 -13.37 -13.38
C LEU A 191 -5.66 -13.72 -13.56
N GLY A 192 -5.24 -14.15 -14.76
CA GLY A 192 -3.83 -14.50 -15.03
C GLY A 192 -2.89 -13.29 -15.02
N LEU A 193 -3.43 -12.08 -15.19
CA LEU A 193 -2.71 -10.82 -15.16
C LEU A 193 -2.41 -10.39 -13.73
N TYR A 194 -3.40 -10.46 -12.86
CA TYR A 194 -3.36 -9.90 -11.51
C TYR A 194 -3.03 -10.92 -10.42
N HIS A 195 -3.24 -12.23 -10.65
CA HIS A 195 -3.05 -13.25 -9.63
C HIS A 195 -2.03 -14.32 -10.03
N PRO A 196 -1.23 -14.82 -9.07
CA PRO A 196 -0.32 -15.95 -9.30
C PRO A 196 -1.09 -17.28 -9.32
N ILE A 197 -1.97 -17.49 -10.32
CA ILE A 197 -2.86 -18.66 -10.42
C ILE A 197 -2.07 -19.98 -10.48
N LYS A 198 -0.89 -19.99 -11.13
CA LYS A 198 -0.11 -21.21 -11.29
C LYS A 198 0.64 -21.54 -9.98
N PRO A 199 0.60 -22.81 -9.48
CA PRO A 199 1.21 -23.20 -8.21
C PRO A 199 2.68 -22.78 -8.07
N HIS A 200 3.49 -22.93 -9.11
CA HIS A 200 4.89 -22.52 -9.07
C HIS A 200 5.09 -21.00 -8.91
N ARG A 201 4.14 -20.17 -9.41
CA ARG A 201 4.15 -18.72 -9.23
C ARG A 201 3.75 -18.35 -7.82
N LEU A 202 2.71 -18.98 -7.29
CA LEU A 202 2.29 -18.80 -5.91
C LEU A 202 3.42 -19.13 -4.94
N ASN A 203 4.05 -20.29 -5.09
CA ASN A 203 5.20 -20.70 -4.29
C ASN A 203 6.39 -19.71 -4.40
N ARG A 204 6.60 -19.11 -5.58
CA ARG A 204 7.64 -18.11 -5.76
C ARG A 204 7.28 -16.80 -5.03
N VAL A 205 6.05 -16.33 -5.16
CA VAL A 205 5.54 -15.14 -4.48
C VAL A 205 5.69 -15.30 -2.97
N LEU A 206 5.18 -16.39 -2.41
CA LEU A 206 5.28 -16.67 -0.98
C LEU A 206 6.74 -16.63 -0.52
N ARG A 207 7.63 -17.42 -1.14
CA ARG A 207 9.05 -17.45 -0.76
C ARG A 207 9.75 -16.09 -0.87
N SER A 208 9.40 -15.28 -1.88
CA SER A 208 10.02 -13.98 -2.08
C SER A 208 9.61 -12.97 -1.02
N HIS A 209 8.35 -13.00 -0.58
CA HIS A 209 7.81 -11.95 0.28
C HIS A 209 7.78 -12.30 1.76
N LEU A 210 7.96 -13.58 2.14
CA LEU A 210 8.09 -13.99 3.54
C LEU A 210 9.27 -13.29 4.24
N ILE A 211 10.39 -13.11 3.54
CA ILE A 211 11.57 -12.40 4.07
C ILE A 211 11.22 -10.95 4.41
N LEU A 212 10.46 -10.28 3.54
CA LEU A 212 9.99 -8.92 3.81
C LEU A 212 9.06 -8.89 5.04
N MET A 213 8.10 -9.80 5.11
CA MET A 213 7.16 -9.88 6.23
C MET A 213 7.88 -10.13 7.56
N GLU A 214 8.85 -11.04 7.57
CA GLU A 214 9.69 -11.32 8.74
C GLU A 214 10.50 -10.09 9.15
N PHE A 215 11.12 -9.41 8.21
CA PHE A 215 11.83 -8.17 8.48
C PHE A 215 10.91 -7.10 9.09
N LEU A 216 9.73 -6.87 8.51
CA LEU A 216 8.79 -5.87 9.01
C LEU A 216 8.28 -6.21 10.41
N LEU A 217 8.10 -7.49 10.72
CA LEU A 217 7.77 -7.95 12.07
C LEU A 217 8.89 -7.63 13.06
N HIS A 218 10.14 -7.92 12.71
CA HIS A 218 11.30 -7.59 13.55
C HIS A 218 11.51 -6.08 13.69
N ALA A 219 11.30 -5.32 12.63
CA ALA A 219 11.34 -3.86 12.68
C ALA A 219 10.27 -3.31 13.63
N THR A 220 9.05 -3.87 13.58
CA THR A 220 7.98 -3.50 14.52
C THR A 220 8.33 -3.85 15.96
N LEU A 221 8.91 -5.01 16.20
CA LEU A 221 9.36 -5.44 17.53
C LEU A 221 10.40 -4.52 18.15
N SER A 222 11.25 -3.94 17.33
CA SER A 222 12.41 -3.13 17.74
C SER A 222 12.24 -1.66 17.41
N TYR A 223 11.00 -1.17 17.21
CA TYR A 223 10.74 0.19 16.74
C TYR A 223 11.40 1.28 17.60
N GLU A 224 11.46 1.10 18.90
CA GLU A 224 12.10 2.03 19.82
C GLU A 224 13.59 2.24 19.53
N ASN A 225 14.26 1.22 18.99
CA ASN A 225 15.69 1.25 18.69
C ASN A 225 16.03 2.04 17.41
N TRP A 226 15.05 2.27 16.54
CA TRP A 226 15.32 2.89 15.24
C TRP A 226 14.45 4.10 14.91
N LEU A 227 13.30 4.31 15.57
CA LEU A 227 12.44 5.47 15.31
C LEU A 227 13.08 6.79 15.75
N ASN A 228 13.74 6.81 16.91
CA ASN A 228 14.28 8.02 17.53
C ASN A 228 15.79 8.08 17.37
N LYS A 229 16.28 8.21 16.14
CA LYS A 229 17.71 8.36 15.88
C LYS A 229 18.18 9.80 16.03
N SER A 230 19.42 9.95 16.52
CA SER A 230 20.11 11.23 16.65
C SER A 230 20.28 11.98 15.31
N ASP A 231 20.32 11.24 14.22
CA ASP A 231 20.61 11.74 12.87
C ASP A 231 19.31 12.08 12.08
N ALA A 232 18.23 12.39 12.81
CA ALA A 232 16.89 12.60 12.22
C ALA A 232 16.87 13.65 11.08
N GLN A 233 17.64 14.72 11.23
CA GLN A 233 17.71 15.79 10.22
C GLN A 233 18.46 15.35 8.96
N GLU A 234 19.54 14.60 9.11
CA GLU A 234 20.28 14.05 7.96
C GLU A 234 19.45 13.01 7.21
N LEU A 235 18.74 12.13 7.94
CA LEU A 235 17.84 11.14 7.33
C LEU A 235 16.71 11.81 6.56
N GLU A 236 16.14 12.89 7.07
CA GLU A 236 15.10 13.67 6.38
C GLU A 236 15.63 14.28 5.08
N GLN A 237 16.82 14.88 5.10
CA GLN A 237 17.44 15.46 3.91
C GLN A 237 17.75 14.37 2.86
N GLN A 238 18.27 13.22 3.27
CA GLN A 238 18.53 12.10 2.38
C GLN A 238 17.26 11.55 1.77
N ALA A 239 16.17 11.46 2.54
CA ALA A 239 14.88 11.01 2.06
C ALA A 239 14.26 11.98 1.06
N LEU A 240 14.30 13.29 1.35
CA LEU A 240 13.84 14.33 0.43
C LEU A 240 14.64 14.31 -0.88
N ALA A 241 15.96 14.25 -0.81
CA ALA A 241 16.81 14.17 -1.99
C ALA A 241 16.55 12.91 -2.84
N MET A 242 16.11 11.81 -2.22
CA MET A 242 15.81 10.57 -2.94
C MET A 242 14.45 10.60 -3.64
N TRP A 243 13.42 11.13 -3.00
CA TRP A 243 12.04 10.97 -3.44
C TRP A 243 11.36 12.26 -3.89
N TYR A 244 11.89 13.41 -3.50
CA TYR A 244 11.36 14.74 -3.81
C TYR A 244 12.49 15.69 -4.26
N PRO A 245 13.27 15.34 -5.34
CA PRO A 245 14.43 16.10 -5.81
C PRO A 245 14.06 17.46 -6.41
#